data_9b4b5459848b9cbc58d1b511a9f81005
#
_entry.id   9b4b5459848b9cbc58d1b511a9f81005
#
_cell.length_a   1.000
_cell.length_b   1.000
_cell.length_c   1.000
_cell.angle_alpha   90.00
_cell.angle_beta   90.00
_cell.angle_gamma   90.00
#
_symmetry.space_group_name_H-M   'P 1'
#
loop_
_entity.id
_entity.type
_entity.pdbx_description
1 polymer ?
#
loop_
_entity_poly.entity_id
_entity_poly.type
_entity_poly.pdbx_seq_one_letter_code
_entity_poly.pdbx_strand_id
1 'polypeptide(L)'
;MNTRIEILTMCMVWDKMNDQVLLMNRPDRKGFPGYIVPGGKVDFPESIVDGAVREVLEETGLAVNEITYKGLDEFCDPEQGLRYMVFNYLATSFEGQLLQDPPEGELLWVPMKQVFDLPMQDWFAERIPRFFQAGTFERSVIWEKSSGRTLQETFMVYSDSVLEQSEVR
;
A
#
# COMPACT_ATOMS: atom_id res chain seq x y z
N MET A 1 -4.33 -21.47 20.01
CA MET A 1 -4.86 -20.26 19.35
C MET A 1 -4.78 -20.47 17.86
N ASN A 2 -5.90 -20.32 17.14
CA ASN A 2 -5.84 -20.36 15.67
C ASN A 2 -5.28 -19.02 15.17
N THR A 3 -4.15 -19.05 14.50
CA THR A 3 -3.58 -17.88 13.85
C THR A 3 -4.12 -17.75 12.44
N ARG A 4 -4.40 -16.50 12.03
CA ARG A 4 -4.88 -16.16 10.69
C ARG A 4 -3.92 -15.16 10.05
N ILE A 5 -3.59 -15.41 8.79
CA ILE A 5 -2.80 -14.49 7.96
C ILE A 5 -3.72 -13.93 6.89
N GLU A 6 -3.74 -12.61 6.76
CA GLU A 6 -4.45 -11.88 5.71
C GLU A 6 -3.41 -11.22 4.80
N ILE A 7 -3.46 -11.53 3.52
CA ILE A 7 -2.58 -10.96 2.51
C ILE A 7 -3.32 -9.84 1.80
N LEU A 8 -2.74 -8.65 1.81
CA LEU A 8 -3.31 -7.44 1.21
C LEU A 8 -2.28 -6.78 0.30
N THR A 9 -2.77 -5.93 -0.57
CA THR A 9 -1.95 -5.07 -1.42
C THR A 9 -2.32 -3.62 -1.23
N MET A 10 -1.36 -2.74 -1.49
CA MET A 10 -1.56 -1.30 -1.70
C MET A 10 -0.76 -0.87 -2.92
N CYS A 11 -1.37 -0.07 -3.78
CA CYS A 11 -0.73 0.39 -5.00
C CYS A 11 -0.83 1.91 -5.14
N MET A 12 0.30 2.60 -5.05
CA MET A 12 0.41 4.01 -5.38
C MET A 12 0.41 4.16 -6.90
N VAL A 13 -0.57 4.85 -7.46
CA VAL A 13 -0.59 5.19 -8.89
C VAL A 13 -0.07 6.62 -9.05
N TRP A 14 1.05 6.77 -9.75
CA TRP A 14 1.73 8.05 -9.94
C TRP A 14 1.71 8.49 -11.40
N ASP A 15 1.02 9.58 -11.67
CA ASP A 15 1.10 10.31 -12.93
C ASP A 15 2.33 11.23 -12.89
N LYS A 16 3.43 10.72 -13.46
CA LYS A 16 4.70 11.46 -13.52
C LYS A 16 4.65 12.73 -14.35
N MET A 17 3.77 12.78 -15.37
CA MET A 17 3.68 13.94 -16.26
C MET A 17 3.08 15.15 -15.56
N ASN A 18 2.08 14.92 -14.71
CA ASN A 18 1.39 15.97 -13.97
C ASN A 18 1.86 16.08 -12.51
N ASP A 19 2.82 15.22 -12.10
CA ASP A 19 3.34 15.11 -10.72
C ASP A 19 2.23 15.00 -9.68
N GLN A 20 1.35 14.02 -9.89
CA GLN A 20 0.21 13.76 -9.01
C GLN A 20 0.03 12.27 -8.75
N VAL A 21 -0.56 11.94 -7.61
CA VAL A 21 -0.89 10.58 -7.21
C VAL A 21 -2.39 10.41 -7.07
N LEU A 22 -2.85 9.19 -7.34
CA LEU A 22 -4.26 8.84 -7.14
C LEU A 22 -4.48 8.43 -5.69
N LEU A 23 -5.36 9.15 -5.01
CA LEU A 23 -5.83 8.82 -3.67
C LEU A 23 -7.34 8.62 -3.67
N MET A 24 -7.78 7.84 -2.71
CA MET A 24 -9.17 7.53 -2.45
C MET A 24 -9.54 8.04 -1.05
N ASN A 25 -10.58 8.85 -0.94
CA ASN A 25 -11.08 9.33 0.34
C ASN A 25 -12.07 8.31 0.92
N ARG A 26 -11.60 7.43 1.80
CA ARG A 26 -12.44 6.41 2.43
C ARG A 26 -13.32 7.02 3.51
N PRO A 27 -14.63 6.73 3.49
CA PRO A 27 -15.55 7.17 4.56
C PRO A 27 -15.38 6.31 5.82
N ASP A 28 -15.79 6.88 6.96
CA ASP A 28 -15.69 6.23 8.29
C ASP A 28 -16.28 4.82 8.34
N ARG A 29 -17.41 4.61 7.64
CA ARG A 29 -18.11 3.30 7.61
C ARG A 29 -17.29 2.16 6.99
N LYS A 30 -16.21 2.47 6.25
CA LYS A 30 -15.32 1.48 5.64
C LYS A 30 -14.13 1.09 6.54
N GLY A 31 -13.99 1.71 7.72
CA GLY A 31 -12.82 1.60 8.59
C GLY A 31 -11.60 2.30 7.99
N PHE A 32 -10.67 2.72 8.83
CA PHE A 32 -9.50 3.50 8.44
C PHE A 32 -9.83 4.68 7.51
N PRO A 33 -10.60 5.66 8.02
CA PRO A 33 -11.07 6.79 7.21
C PRO A 33 -9.92 7.70 6.77
N GLY A 34 -10.19 8.49 5.73
CA GLY A 34 -9.25 9.44 5.16
C GLY A 34 -8.63 8.96 3.86
N TYR A 35 -7.70 9.75 3.36
CA TYR A 35 -7.06 9.50 2.08
C TYR A 35 -6.09 8.32 2.15
N ILE A 36 -6.18 7.43 1.17
CA ILE A 36 -5.39 6.22 1.05
C ILE A 36 -5.24 5.84 -0.43
N VAL A 37 -4.29 4.99 -0.75
CA VAL A 37 -4.17 4.39 -2.09
C VAL A 37 -5.11 3.21 -2.28
N PRO A 38 -5.50 2.86 -3.53
CA PRO A 38 -6.25 1.65 -3.80
C PRO A 38 -5.48 0.39 -3.37
N GLY A 39 -6.24 -0.62 -2.99
CA GLY A 39 -5.72 -1.92 -2.58
C GLY A 39 -6.71 -2.71 -1.75
N GLY A 40 -6.43 -3.99 -1.57
CA GLY A 40 -7.32 -4.90 -0.87
C GLY A 40 -6.74 -6.28 -0.69
N LYS A 41 -7.61 -7.25 -0.42
CA LYS A 41 -7.20 -8.64 -0.20
C LYS A 41 -6.81 -9.32 -1.49
N VAL A 42 -5.78 -10.14 -1.40
CA VAL A 42 -5.39 -11.05 -2.49
C VAL A 42 -6.28 -12.28 -2.43
N ASP A 43 -6.94 -12.60 -3.54
CA ASP A 43 -7.80 -13.77 -3.66
C ASP A 43 -6.98 -15.01 -4.05
N PHE A 44 -7.34 -16.15 -3.48
CA PHE A 44 -6.73 -17.41 -3.91
C PHE A 44 -7.39 -17.88 -5.22
N PRO A 45 -6.63 -18.34 -6.24
CA PRO A 45 -5.17 -18.56 -6.28
C PRO A 45 -4.36 -17.49 -7.03
N GLU A 46 -4.85 -16.25 -7.15
CA GLU A 46 -4.13 -15.21 -7.88
C GLU A 46 -2.75 -14.92 -7.26
N SER A 47 -1.84 -14.39 -8.07
CA SER A 47 -0.57 -13.89 -7.56
C SER A 47 -0.77 -12.58 -6.79
N ILE A 48 0.16 -12.23 -5.89
CA ILE A 48 0.06 -10.98 -5.11
C ILE A 48 0.04 -9.76 -6.02
N VAL A 49 0.85 -9.75 -7.08
CA VAL A 49 0.89 -8.64 -8.03
C VAL A 49 -0.40 -8.56 -8.87
N ASP A 50 -0.97 -9.70 -9.26
CA ASP A 50 -2.26 -9.72 -9.98
C ASP A 50 -3.38 -9.19 -9.09
N GLY A 51 -3.36 -9.52 -7.79
CA GLY A 51 -4.28 -8.95 -6.80
C GLY A 51 -4.17 -7.43 -6.73
N ALA A 52 -2.94 -6.89 -6.71
CA ALA A 52 -2.74 -5.43 -6.73
C ALA A 52 -3.30 -4.77 -8.00
N VAL A 53 -3.05 -5.36 -9.17
CA VAL A 53 -3.57 -4.86 -10.46
C VAL A 53 -5.09 -4.91 -10.50
N ARG A 54 -5.69 -6.02 -10.05
CA ARG A 54 -7.15 -6.20 -9.98
C ARG A 54 -7.80 -5.17 -9.06
N GLU A 55 -7.28 -4.98 -7.85
CA GLU A 55 -7.83 -4.02 -6.88
C GLU A 55 -7.78 -2.58 -7.44
N VAL A 56 -6.67 -2.18 -8.07
CA VAL A 56 -6.61 -0.86 -8.72
C VAL A 56 -7.70 -0.73 -9.77
N LEU A 57 -7.90 -1.73 -10.64
CA LEU A 57 -8.92 -1.69 -11.67
C LEU A 57 -10.34 -1.62 -11.07
N GLU A 58 -10.64 -2.46 -10.10
CA GLU A 58 -11.96 -2.55 -9.46
C GLU A 58 -12.33 -1.29 -8.70
N GLU A 59 -11.37 -0.70 -7.98
CA GLU A 59 -11.61 0.47 -7.15
C GLU A 59 -11.53 1.79 -7.91
N THR A 60 -10.78 1.85 -9.01
CA THR A 60 -10.49 3.11 -9.69
C THR A 60 -10.91 3.19 -11.15
N GLY A 61 -11.05 2.06 -11.84
CA GLY A 61 -11.26 1.99 -13.28
C GLY A 61 -9.98 2.09 -14.11
N LEU A 62 -8.81 2.21 -13.47
CA LEU A 62 -7.52 2.29 -14.17
C LEU A 62 -6.88 0.90 -14.31
N ALA A 63 -6.47 0.57 -15.53
CA ALA A 63 -5.62 -0.58 -15.81
C ALA A 63 -4.15 -0.15 -15.69
N VAL A 64 -3.41 -0.72 -14.72
CA VAL A 64 -2.00 -0.41 -14.52
C VAL A 64 -1.13 -1.42 -15.25
N ASN A 65 -0.07 -0.94 -15.92
CA ASN A 65 0.79 -1.75 -16.79
C ASN A 65 2.22 -1.87 -16.26
N GLU A 66 2.80 -0.77 -15.76
CA GLU A 66 4.13 -0.76 -15.15
C GLU A 66 3.98 -0.67 -13.64
N ILE A 67 4.29 -1.75 -12.96
CA ILE A 67 4.14 -1.87 -11.52
C ILE A 67 5.46 -2.36 -10.90
N THR A 68 5.91 -1.69 -9.86
CA THR A 68 7.14 -2.00 -9.14
C THR A 68 6.83 -2.34 -7.69
N TYR A 69 7.35 -3.46 -7.21
CA TYR A 69 7.28 -3.81 -5.78
C TYR A 69 8.13 -2.86 -4.95
N LYS A 70 7.54 -2.33 -3.87
CA LYS A 70 8.19 -1.34 -3.01
C LYS A 70 8.51 -1.84 -1.61
N GLY A 71 7.78 -2.83 -1.14
CA GLY A 71 8.08 -3.41 0.16
C GLY A 71 6.88 -4.01 0.87
N LEU A 72 7.14 -4.54 2.04
CA LEU A 72 6.18 -5.23 2.89
C LEU A 72 5.97 -4.46 4.19
N ASP A 73 4.72 -4.19 4.52
CA ASP A 73 4.30 -3.86 5.89
C ASP A 73 3.62 -5.06 6.52
N GLU A 74 4.05 -5.41 7.70
CA GLU A 74 3.51 -6.50 8.48
C GLU A 74 2.94 -5.96 9.79
N PHE A 75 1.68 -6.29 10.06
CA PHE A 75 1.00 -5.95 11.31
C PHE A 75 0.55 -7.22 12.00
N CYS A 76 1.04 -7.46 13.20
CA CYS A 76 0.71 -8.61 14.00
C CYS A 76 -0.06 -8.20 15.26
N ASP A 77 -1.25 -8.77 15.45
CA ASP A 77 -2.03 -8.67 16.68
C ASP A 77 -2.00 -10.02 17.41
N PRO A 78 -1.15 -10.17 18.43
CA PRO A 78 -1.02 -11.41 19.18
C PRO A 78 -2.28 -11.78 19.97
N GLU A 79 -3.08 -10.80 20.40
CA GLU A 79 -4.32 -11.04 21.15
C GLU A 79 -5.37 -11.75 20.29
N GLN A 80 -5.46 -11.35 19.00
CA GLN A 80 -6.40 -11.95 18.06
C GLN A 80 -5.82 -13.10 17.25
N GLY A 81 -4.51 -13.37 17.36
CA GLY A 81 -3.82 -14.32 16.52
C GLY A 81 -3.88 -13.93 15.03
N LEU A 82 -3.84 -12.64 14.74
CA LEU A 82 -4.01 -12.09 13.39
C LEU A 82 -2.73 -11.42 12.91
N ARG A 83 -2.36 -11.70 11.66
CA ARG A 83 -1.26 -11.06 10.94
C ARG A 83 -1.77 -10.52 9.62
N TYR A 84 -1.57 -9.24 9.38
CA TYR A 84 -1.73 -8.61 8.07
C TYR A 84 -0.37 -8.51 7.39
N MET A 85 -0.30 -8.93 6.14
CA MET A 85 0.86 -8.74 5.26
C MET A 85 0.44 -7.86 4.10
N VAL A 86 0.90 -6.61 4.08
CA VAL A 86 0.53 -5.60 3.10
C VAL A 86 1.68 -5.39 2.13
N PHE A 87 1.52 -5.90 0.91
CA PHE A 87 2.47 -5.74 -0.19
C PHE A 87 2.24 -4.41 -0.90
N ASN A 88 3.27 -3.58 -0.94
CA ASN A 88 3.18 -2.22 -1.47
C ASN A 88 3.80 -2.14 -2.86
N TYR A 89 3.10 -1.50 -3.78
CA TYR A 89 3.48 -1.33 -5.17
C TYR A 89 3.41 0.13 -5.60
N LEU A 90 4.21 0.49 -6.59
CA LEU A 90 4.16 1.77 -7.31
C LEU A 90 3.85 1.49 -8.78
N ALA A 91 2.74 2.02 -9.28
CA ALA A 91 2.39 1.99 -10.69
C ALA A 91 2.69 3.36 -11.33
N THR A 92 3.39 3.35 -12.46
CA THR A 92 3.81 4.56 -13.17
C THR A 92 3.31 4.65 -14.60
N SER A 93 2.60 3.60 -15.06
CA SER A 93 1.92 3.56 -16.34
C SER A 93 0.51 2.99 -16.15
N PHE A 94 -0.47 3.67 -16.68
CA PHE A 94 -1.88 3.30 -16.54
C PHE A 94 -2.70 3.79 -17.73
N GLU A 95 -3.83 3.12 -17.93
CA GLU A 95 -4.83 3.46 -18.96
C GLU A 95 -6.22 3.44 -18.35
N GLY A 96 -7.18 4.07 -19.02
CA GLY A 96 -8.58 4.09 -18.59
C GLY A 96 -9.02 5.44 -18.03
N GLN A 97 -10.16 5.44 -17.39
CA GLN A 97 -10.77 6.62 -16.78
C GLN A 97 -11.24 6.29 -15.37
N LEU A 98 -11.15 7.24 -14.47
CA LEU A 98 -11.64 7.07 -13.11
C LEU A 98 -13.14 6.76 -13.10
N LEU A 99 -13.53 5.82 -12.23
CA LEU A 99 -14.93 5.52 -11.98
C LEU A 99 -15.66 6.77 -11.47
N GLN A 100 -16.90 6.98 -11.94
CA GLN A 100 -17.76 8.07 -11.46
C GLN A 100 -18.39 7.76 -10.10
N ASP A 101 -18.62 6.48 -9.81
CA ASP A 101 -19.17 6.00 -8.54
C ASP A 101 -18.27 4.88 -7.98
N PRO A 102 -17.12 5.24 -7.43
CA PRO A 102 -16.16 4.27 -6.92
C PRO A 102 -16.66 3.59 -5.63
N PRO A 103 -16.43 2.27 -5.48
CA PRO A 103 -17.03 1.47 -4.39
C PRO A 103 -16.48 1.78 -2.99
N GLU A 104 -15.23 2.24 -2.91
CA GLU A 104 -14.51 2.39 -1.63
C GLU A 104 -14.41 3.85 -1.15
N GLY A 105 -14.65 4.82 -2.00
CA GLY A 105 -14.59 6.25 -1.66
C GLY A 105 -14.25 7.11 -2.87
N GLU A 106 -14.41 8.41 -2.73
CA GLU A 106 -14.15 9.39 -3.78
C GLU A 106 -12.68 9.35 -4.24
N LEU A 107 -12.48 9.30 -5.55
CA LEU A 107 -11.15 9.28 -6.16
C LEU A 107 -10.68 10.69 -6.51
N LEU A 108 -9.43 11.00 -6.20
CA LEU A 108 -8.83 12.30 -6.43
C LEU A 108 -7.39 12.17 -6.91
N TRP A 109 -7.06 12.85 -8.01
CA TRP A 109 -5.69 13.11 -8.38
C TRP A 109 -5.13 14.25 -7.53
N VAL A 110 -4.12 13.97 -6.72
CA VAL A 110 -3.54 14.91 -5.74
C VAL A 110 -2.13 15.29 -6.17
N PRO A 111 -1.84 16.59 -6.38
CA PRO A 111 -0.46 17.02 -6.60
C PRO A 111 0.47 16.57 -5.47
N MET A 112 1.64 16.04 -5.79
CA MET A 112 2.60 15.50 -4.81
C MET A 112 2.87 16.47 -3.64
N LYS A 113 2.99 17.76 -3.94
CA LYS A 113 3.23 18.80 -2.93
C LYS A 113 2.09 19.03 -1.93
N GLN A 114 0.88 18.50 -2.22
CA GLN A 114 -0.34 18.68 -1.40
C GLN A 114 -0.75 17.39 -0.69
N VAL A 115 -0.08 16.28 -0.93
CA VAL A 115 -0.49 14.97 -0.39
C VAL A 115 -0.59 14.99 1.13
N PHE A 116 0.37 15.61 1.81
CA PHE A 116 0.40 15.67 3.27
C PHE A 116 -0.51 16.73 3.90
N ASP A 117 -1.19 17.55 3.07
CA ASP A 117 -2.19 18.49 3.55
C ASP A 117 -3.57 17.81 3.74
N LEU A 118 -3.70 16.56 3.25
CA LEU A 118 -4.95 15.82 3.29
C LEU A 118 -5.09 15.00 4.58
N PRO A 119 -6.31 14.87 5.12
CA PRO A 119 -6.54 14.04 6.29
C PRO A 119 -6.35 12.54 5.95
N MET A 120 -5.41 11.89 6.62
CA MET A 120 -5.11 10.48 6.45
C MET A 120 -4.63 9.86 7.75
N GLN A 121 -4.58 8.53 7.80
CA GLN A 121 -4.02 7.81 8.93
C GLN A 121 -2.50 8.05 9.03
N ASP A 122 -1.98 8.26 10.24
CA ASP A 122 -0.55 8.54 10.48
C ASP A 122 0.35 7.45 9.88
N TRP A 123 -0.01 6.18 10.07
CA TRP A 123 0.74 5.05 9.54
C TRP A 123 0.80 5.04 8.00
N PHE A 124 -0.21 5.59 7.32
CA PHE A 124 -0.21 5.71 5.87
C PHE A 124 0.62 6.92 5.42
N ALA A 125 0.51 8.06 6.10
CA ALA A 125 1.35 9.23 5.84
C ALA A 125 2.85 8.89 5.94
N GLU A 126 3.25 8.14 6.96
CA GLU A 126 4.62 7.65 7.14
C GLU A 126 5.09 6.70 6.03
N ARG A 127 4.15 5.98 5.39
CA ARG A 127 4.43 5.04 4.29
C ARG A 127 4.65 5.74 2.96
N ILE A 128 3.99 6.87 2.68
CA ILE A 128 4.00 7.53 1.37
C ILE A 128 5.42 7.72 0.81
N PRO A 129 6.41 8.24 1.56
CA PRO A 129 7.77 8.40 1.04
C PRO A 129 8.40 7.09 0.56
N ARG A 130 8.00 5.95 1.13
CA ARG A 130 8.56 4.62 0.81
C ARG A 130 8.23 4.16 -0.61
N PHE A 131 7.11 4.60 -1.15
CA PHE A 131 6.75 4.30 -2.54
C PHE A 131 7.75 4.90 -3.56
N PHE A 132 8.38 6.02 -3.22
CA PHE A 132 9.25 6.79 -4.12
C PHE A 132 10.74 6.60 -3.88
N GLN A 133 11.14 5.94 -2.80
CA GLN A 133 12.54 5.65 -2.50
C GLN A 133 13.09 4.54 -3.40
N ALA A 134 14.41 4.58 -3.65
CA ALA A 134 15.11 3.47 -4.28
C ALA A 134 15.11 2.24 -3.37
N GLY A 135 15.15 1.05 -3.97
CA GLY A 135 15.12 -0.22 -3.25
C GLY A 135 13.75 -0.58 -2.69
N THR A 136 13.75 -1.55 -1.77
CA THR A 136 12.55 -2.05 -1.11
C THR A 136 12.68 -1.91 0.40
N PHE A 137 11.54 -1.96 1.11
CA PHE A 137 11.52 -1.92 2.56
C PHE A 137 10.77 -3.11 3.15
N GLU A 138 11.04 -3.38 4.40
CA GLU A 138 10.27 -4.29 5.22
C GLU A 138 10.04 -3.64 6.58
N ARG A 139 8.79 -3.57 6.99
CA ARG A 139 8.37 -3.04 8.28
C ARG A 139 7.52 -4.08 8.98
N SER A 140 7.83 -4.38 10.24
CA SER A 140 7.01 -5.27 11.07
C SER A 140 6.61 -4.55 12.34
N VAL A 141 5.31 -4.59 12.64
CA VAL A 141 4.70 -3.97 13.80
C VAL A 141 3.97 -5.03 14.61
N ILE A 142 4.28 -5.16 15.89
CA ILE A 142 3.46 -5.88 16.85
C ILE A 142 2.57 -4.86 17.54
N TRP A 143 1.29 -5.01 17.37
CA TRP A 143 0.27 -4.08 17.86
C TRP A 143 -0.71 -4.80 18.78
N GLU A 144 -1.08 -4.15 19.87
CA GLU A 144 -2.04 -4.66 20.84
C GLU A 144 -3.34 -3.88 20.72
N LYS A 145 -4.39 -4.55 20.26
CA LYS A 145 -5.68 -3.90 20.00
C LYS A 145 -6.34 -3.37 21.27
N SER A 146 -6.26 -4.11 22.37
CA SER A 146 -6.91 -3.76 23.64
C SER A 146 -6.41 -2.44 24.22
N SER A 147 -5.12 -2.15 24.05
CA SER A 147 -4.48 -0.90 24.54
C SER A 147 -4.30 0.15 23.46
N GLY A 148 -4.44 -0.22 22.17
CA GLY A 148 -4.12 0.63 21.03
C GLY A 148 -2.65 0.99 20.90
N ARG A 149 -1.74 0.17 21.47
CA ARG A 149 -0.31 0.47 21.49
C ARG A 149 0.48 -0.41 20.53
N THR A 150 1.49 0.20 19.91
CA THR A 150 2.59 -0.53 19.29
C THR A 150 3.52 -1.08 20.37
N LEU A 151 3.66 -2.39 20.43
CA LEU A 151 4.55 -3.06 21.39
C LEU A 151 5.97 -3.17 20.87
N GLN A 152 6.11 -3.38 19.56
CA GLN A 152 7.40 -3.51 18.89
C GLN A 152 7.28 -3.05 17.45
N GLU A 153 8.34 -2.43 16.95
CA GLU A 153 8.47 -2.07 15.55
C GLU A 153 9.88 -2.35 15.06
N THR A 154 10.00 -2.93 13.88
CA THR A 154 11.26 -3.09 13.15
C THR A 154 11.12 -2.52 11.75
N PHE A 155 12.20 -1.92 11.25
CA PHE A 155 12.22 -1.34 9.92
C PHE A 155 13.56 -1.59 9.24
N MET A 156 13.52 -2.13 8.02
CA MET A 156 14.69 -2.41 7.18
C MET A 156 14.50 -1.82 5.79
N VAL A 157 15.58 -1.33 5.19
CA VAL A 157 15.64 -0.90 3.79
C VAL A 157 16.67 -1.74 3.07
N TYR A 158 16.27 -2.29 1.94
CA TYR A 158 17.12 -3.09 1.06
C TYR A 158 17.45 -2.24 -0.18
N SER A 159 18.72 -1.93 -0.39
CA SER A 159 19.20 -1.18 -1.54
C SER A 159 19.90 -2.09 -2.53
N ASP A 160 19.85 -1.74 -3.82
CA ASP A 160 20.46 -2.52 -4.91
C ASP A 160 21.98 -2.61 -4.81
N SER A 161 22.64 -1.75 -4.02
CA SER A 161 24.08 -1.76 -3.80
C SER A 161 24.64 -3.04 -3.15
N VAL A 162 23.78 -3.90 -2.59
CA VAL A 162 24.19 -5.18 -2.01
C VAL A 162 24.30 -6.28 -3.08
N LEU A 163 23.61 -6.14 -4.22
CA LEU A 163 23.61 -7.13 -5.30
C LEU A 163 24.85 -7.00 -6.21
N GLU A 164 25.44 -5.84 -6.34
CA GLU A 164 26.66 -5.65 -7.15
C GLU A 164 27.90 -6.35 -6.56
N GLN A 165 27.87 -6.75 -5.29
CA GLN A 165 28.97 -7.46 -4.63
C GLN A 165 28.86 -8.99 -4.69
N SER A 166 27.75 -9.55 -5.16
CA SER A 166 27.52 -11.00 -5.19
C SER A 166 27.81 -11.69 -6.53
N GLU A 167 28.10 -10.95 -7.59
CA GLU A 167 28.40 -11.51 -8.92
C GLU A 167 29.89 -11.78 -9.20
N VAL A 168 30.76 -11.67 -8.22
CA VAL A 168 32.20 -11.96 -8.41
C VAL A 168 32.66 -12.98 -7.40
N ARG A 169 32.39 -14.30 -7.69
CA ARG A 169 33.37 -15.39 -7.47
C ARG A 169 32.82 -16.75 -7.89
#